data_ca36045ecf857cbd5ce875a7b7174be7
#
_entry.id   ca36045ecf857cbd5ce875a7b7174be7
#
_cell.length_a   1.000
_cell.length_b   1.000
_cell.length_c   1.000
_cell.angle_alpha   90.00
_cell.angle_beta   90.00
_cell.angle_gamma   90.00
#
_symmetry.space_group_name_H-M   'P 1'
#
loop_
_entity.id
_entity.type
_entity.pdbx_description
1 polymer ?
#
loop_
_entity_poly.entity_id
_entity_poly.type
_entity_poly.pdbx_seq_one_letter_code
_entity_poly.pdbx_strand_id
1 'polypeptide(L)'
;MIGNRRLQTYTPWELVIEKLPEGAPNIATSKLKWDPAYQEKVGVVTKAAELDKKMVDKIERLSKKIYRTLFLSGYARLDYRVTDGGDIYLLEANPNPQIADQEDFADSAKHCGVDYEALLQKIIGLGLRYRTGA
;
A
#
# COMPACT_ATOMS: atom_id res chain seq x y z
N MET A 1 -0.76 -5.10 2.85
CA MET A 1 -0.52 -6.50 3.28
C MET A 1 -1.45 -6.90 4.41
N ILE A 2 -1.67 -8.21 4.62
CA ILE A 2 -2.69 -8.73 5.54
C ILE A 2 -2.21 -10.03 6.22
N GLY A 3 -2.58 -10.25 7.49
CA GLY A 3 -2.33 -11.47 8.24
C GLY A 3 -1.85 -11.21 9.66
N ASN A 4 -1.98 -12.21 10.54
CA ASN A 4 -1.43 -12.20 11.91
C ASN A 4 -0.11 -12.98 11.96
N ARG A 5 -0.15 -14.29 11.68
CA ARG A 5 1.04 -15.17 11.66
C ARG A 5 1.54 -15.45 10.25
N ARG A 6 0.61 -15.82 9.35
CA ARG A 6 0.90 -15.99 7.92
C ARG A 6 0.57 -14.68 7.22
N LEU A 7 1.61 -14.04 6.69
CA LEU A 7 1.50 -12.74 6.03
C LEU A 7 1.34 -12.92 4.53
N GLN A 8 0.36 -12.23 3.96
CA GLN A 8 0.13 -12.11 2.53
C GLN A 8 0.34 -10.65 2.13
N THR A 9 1.10 -10.44 1.06
CA THR A 9 1.19 -9.15 0.37
C THR A 9 0.23 -9.14 -0.81
N TYR A 10 -0.29 -7.97 -1.13
CA TYR A 10 -1.01 -7.74 -2.39
C TYR A 10 -0.09 -7.05 -3.39
N THR A 11 -0.55 -6.87 -4.61
CA THR A 11 0.21 -6.19 -5.66
C THR A 11 0.70 -4.82 -5.17
N PRO A 12 1.98 -4.48 -5.33
CA PRO A 12 2.42 -3.11 -5.10
C PRO A 12 1.59 -2.12 -5.92
N TRP A 13 1.13 -1.06 -5.27
CA TRP A 13 0.30 -0.03 -5.86
C TRP A 13 1.09 1.27 -5.92
N GLU A 14 1.04 2.01 -7.01
CA GLU A 14 1.80 3.25 -7.17
C GLU A 14 0.89 4.44 -7.39
N LEU A 15 1.30 5.58 -6.84
CA LEU A 15 0.73 6.88 -7.13
C LEU A 15 1.56 7.56 -8.21
N VAL A 16 0.92 7.90 -9.31
CA VAL A 16 1.53 8.59 -10.45
C VAL A 16 0.97 10.00 -10.56
N ILE A 17 1.83 10.98 -10.76
CA ILE A 17 1.48 12.37 -11.05
C ILE A 17 1.82 12.64 -12.51
N GLU A 18 0.81 12.68 -13.38
CA GLU A 18 1.04 12.73 -14.84
C GLU A 18 1.61 14.07 -15.32
N LYS A 19 1.18 15.17 -14.69
CA LYS A 19 1.51 16.54 -15.10
C LYS A 19 2.17 17.30 -13.95
N LEU A 20 3.30 16.77 -13.47
CA LEU A 20 4.05 17.42 -12.41
C LEU A 20 4.61 18.75 -12.91
N PRO A 21 4.33 19.90 -12.25
CA PRO A 21 4.94 21.18 -12.62
C PRO A 21 6.48 21.12 -12.52
N GLU A 22 7.17 21.84 -13.40
CA GLU A 22 8.62 21.93 -13.37
C GLU A 22 9.13 22.41 -12.00
N GLY A 23 10.11 21.71 -11.44
CA GLY A 23 10.66 21.99 -10.11
C GLY A 23 9.78 21.58 -8.92
N ALA A 24 8.59 21.05 -9.15
CA ALA A 24 7.77 20.52 -8.05
C ALA A 24 8.29 19.16 -7.56
N PRO A 25 8.23 18.91 -6.24
CA PRO A 25 8.68 17.62 -5.72
C PRO A 25 7.71 16.50 -6.13
N ASN A 26 8.25 15.39 -6.63
CA ASN A 26 7.47 14.21 -7.01
C ASN A 26 7.12 13.38 -5.75
N ILE A 27 6.32 13.96 -4.86
CA ILE A 27 5.83 13.35 -3.62
C ILE A 27 4.38 13.74 -3.35
N ALA A 28 3.68 12.95 -2.55
CA ALA A 28 2.33 13.24 -2.10
C ALA A 28 2.34 14.39 -1.05
N THR A 29 2.45 15.63 -1.51
CA THR A 29 2.38 16.82 -0.66
C THR A 29 1.00 16.98 -0.02
N SER A 30 0.88 17.79 1.03
CA SER A 30 -0.43 18.11 1.65
C SER A 30 -1.41 18.67 0.63
N LYS A 31 -0.94 19.53 -0.30
CA LYS A 31 -1.77 20.06 -1.39
C LYS A 31 -2.27 18.94 -2.32
N LEU A 32 -1.40 17.97 -2.66
CA LEU A 32 -1.78 16.83 -3.48
C LEU A 32 -2.79 15.92 -2.76
N LYS A 33 -2.69 15.78 -1.43
CA LYS A 33 -3.57 14.91 -0.64
C LYS A 33 -4.96 15.51 -0.40
N TRP A 34 -5.07 16.84 -0.30
CA TRP A 34 -6.28 17.49 0.24
C TRP A 34 -6.95 18.52 -0.68
N ASP A 35 -6.40 18.77 -1.87
CA ASP A 35 -6.94 19.70 -2.84
C ASP A 35 -7.40 18.96 -4.11
N PRO A 36 -8.70 18.60 -4.24
CA PRO A 36 -9.21 17.86 -5.39
C PRO A 36 -9.00 18.58 -6.73
N ALA A 37 -9.11 19.91 -6.73
CA ALA A 37 -8.89 20.70 -7.94
C ALA A 37 -7.41 20.65 -8.39
N TYR A 38 -6.49 20.59 -7.43
CA TYR A 38 -5.08 20.42 -7.74
C TYR A 38 -4.78 19.00 -8.22
N GLN A 39 -5.41 17.97 -7.60
CA GLN A 39 -5.28 16.58 -8.05
C GLN A 39 -5.71 16.41 -9.51
N GLU A 40 -6.87 16.97 -9.87
CA GLU A 40 -7.38 16.94 -11.24
C GLU A 40 -6.44 17.68 -12.19
N LYS A 41 -5.94 18.85 -11.79
CA LYS A 41 -5.01 19.66 -12.59
C LYS A 41 -3.71 18.92 -12.92
N VAL A 42 -3.13 18.21 -11.95
CA VAL A 42 -1.84 17.52 -12.12
C VAL A 42 -2.00 16.06 -12.55
N GLY A 43 -3.22 15.55 -12.65
CA GLY A 43 -3.51 14.19 -13.07
C GLY A 43 -2.95 13.16 -12.09
N VAL A 44 -3.53 13.06 -10.89
CA VAL A 44 -3.15 12.01 -9.93
C VAL A 44 -3.87 10.72 -10.28
N VAL A 45 -3.12 9.67 -10.49
CA VAL A 45 -3.62 8.32 -10.77
C VAL A 45 -2.95 7.34 -9.83
N THR A 46 -3.72 6.37 -9.33
CA THR A 46 -3.17 5.22 -8.62
C THR A 46 -3.42 3.96 -9.43
N LYS A 47 -2.43 3.10 -9.52
CA LYS A 47 -2.47 1.86 -10.33
C LYS A 47 -1.53 0.78 -9.80
N ALA A 48 -1.69 -0.44 -10.32
CA ALA A 48 -0.71 -1.50 -10.07
C ALA A 48 0.68 -1.06 -10.57
N ALA A 49 1.69 -1.17 -9.72
CA ALA A 49 3.05 -0.78 -10.07
C ALA A 49 3.66 -1.74 -11.08
N GLU A 50 4.25 -1.18 -12.14
CA GLU A 50 4.95 -1.94 -13.18
C GLU A 50 6.41 -2.21 -12.74
N LEU A 51 6.58 -3.22 -11.89
CA LEU A 51 7.88 -3.61 -11.34
C LEU A 51 8.29 -4.99 -11.85
N ASP A 52 9.60 -5.19 -12.03
CA ASP A 52 10.11 -6.52 -12.30
C ASP A 52 9.92 -7.47 -11.10
N LYS A 53 9.96 -8.77 -11.36
CA LYS A 53 9.74 -9.79 -10.33
C LYS A 53 10.76 -9.67 -9.18
N LYS A 54 12.00 -9.34 -9.47
CA LYS A 54 13.06 -9.21 -8.46
C LYS A 54 12.76 -8.07 -7.48
N MET A 55 12.26 -6.95 -7.98
CA MET A 55 11.86 -5.80 -7.16
C MET A 55 10.61 -6.12 -6.34
N VAL A 56 9.60 -6.76 -6.93
CA VAL A 56 8.40 -7.22 -6.21
C VAL A 56 8.79 -8.15 -5.06
N ASP A 57 9.63 -9.15 -5.31
CA ASP A 57 10.11 -10.10 -4.29
C ASP A 57 10.92 -9.39 -3.18
N LYS A 58 11.69 -8.35 -3.53
CA LYS A 58 12.45 -7.54 -2.56
C LYS A 58 11.51 -6.75 -1.66
N ILE A 59 10.52 -6.06 -2.24
CA ILE A 59 9.50 -5.31 -1.50
C ILE A 59 8.70 -6.24 -0.59
N GLU A 60 8.26 -7.39 -1.09
CA GLU A 60 7.50 -8.36 -0.31
C GLU A 60 8.28 -8.86 0.93
N ARG A 61 9.54 -9.26 0.75
CA ARG A 61 10.39 -9.70 1.86
C ARG A 61 10.61 -8.59 2.89
N LEU A 62 10.90 -7.37 2.41
CA LEU A 62 11.10 -6.20 3.27
C LEU A 62 9.82 -5.88 4.05
N SER A 63 8.67 -5.85 3.38
CA SER A 63 7.37 -5.59 3.99
C SER A 63 7.04 -6.59 5.10
N LYS A 64 7.26 -7.88 4.87
CA LYS A 64 7.05 -8.91 5.89
C LYS A 64 7.99 -8.75 7.10
N LYS A 65 9.23 -8.33 6.88
CA LYS A 65 10.19 -8.03 7.95
C LYS A 65 9.73 -6.83 8.77
N ILE A 66 9.39 -5.71 8.11
CA ILE A 66 8.91 -4.48 8.75
C ILE A 66 7.63 -4.76 9.56
N TYR A 67 6.67 -5.46 8.97
CA TYR A 67 5.41 -5.79 9.62
C TYR A 67 5.62 -6.53 10.94
N ARG A 68 6.55 -7.50 10.99
CA ARG A 68 6.90 -8.23 12.21
C ARG A 68 7.66 -7.37 13.20
N THR A 69 8.62 -6.57 12.73
CA THR A 69 9.44 -5.69 13.58
C THR A 69 8.60 -4.62 14.29
N LEU A 70 7.55 -4.13 13.61
CA LEU A 70 6.62 -3.14 14.17
C LEU A 70 5.44 -3.78 14.92
N PHE A 71 5.42 -5.10 15.10
CA PHE A 71 4.34 -5.84 15.76
C PHE A 71 2.96 -5.58 15.18
N LEU A 72 2.88 -5.34 13.86
CA LEU A 72 1.62 -5.13 13.18
C LEU A 72 0.79 -6.42 13.11
N SER A 73 -0.54 -6.29 13.10
CA SER A 73 -1.47 -7.40 13.01
C SER A 73 -2.70 -7.01 12.18
N GLY A 74 -3.46 -8.00 11.71
CA GLY A 74 -4.64 -7.77 10.88
C GLY A 74 -4.25 -7.34 9.48
N TYR A 75 -4.20 -6.05 9.21
CA TYR A 75 -3.83 -5.49 7.92
C TYR A 75 -3.07 -4.17 8.08
N ALA A 76 -2.25 -3.82 7.11
CA ALA A 76 -1.49 -2.57 7.10
C ALA A 76 -1.09 -2.17 5.68
N ARG A 77 -0.90 -0.88 5.45
CA ARG A 77 -0.25 -0.31 4.27
C ARG A 77 1.16 0.14 4.64
N LEU A 78 2.11 -0.19 3.82
CA LEU A 78 3.49 0.26 3.94
C LEU A 78 3.81 1.11 2.71
N ASP A 79 4.15 2.35 2.93
CA ASP A 79 4.42 3.32 1.87
C ASP A 79 5.93 3.43 1.66
N TYR A 80 6.36 3.28 0.41
CA TYR A 80 7.76 3.26 0.03
C TYR A 80 8.09 4.33 -1.01
N ARG A 81 9.33 4.76 -0.98
CA ARG A 81 9.98 5.39 -2.12
C ARG A 81 10.99 4.42 -2.71
N VAL A 82 10.86 4.15 -3.99
CA VAL A 82 11.85 3.37 -4.75
C VAL A 82 12.59 4.34 -5.67
N THR A 83 13.92 4.29 -5.66
CA THR A 83 14.76 5.10 -6.55
C THR A 83 15.01 4.38 -7.87
N ASP A 84 15.45 5.11 -8.89
CA ASP A 84 15.85 4.54 -10.18
C ASP A 84 17.00 3.53 -10.03
N GLY A 85 17.85 3.69 -9.02
CA GLY A 85 18.91 2.74 -8.65
C GLY A 85 18.41 1.48 -7.93
N GLY A 86 17.11 1.38 -7.63
CA GLY A 86 16.50 0.22 -6.97
C GLY A 86 16.64 0.20 -5.45
N ASP A 87 16.98 1.34 -4.82
CA ASP A 87 16.93 1.50 -3.37
C ASP A 87 15.50 1.71 -2.90
N ILE A 88 15.15 1.10 -1.76
CA ILE A 88 13.81 1.13 -1.18
C ILE A 88 13.87 1.84 0.16
N TYR A 89 13.13 2.92 0.30
CA TYR A 89 12.98 3.68 1.55
C TYR A 89 11.56 3.56 2.07
N LEU A 90 11.41 3.09 3.32
CA LEU A 90 10.12 3.09 4.01
C LEU A 90 9.80 4.53 4.42
N LEU A 91 8.66 5.04 4.02
CA LEU A 91 8.16 6.36 4.38
C LEU A 91 7.18 6.28 5.54
N GLU A 92 6.24 5.32 5.50
CA GLU A 92 5.17 5.17 6.48
C GLU A 92 4.77 3.70 6.62
N ALA A 93 4.39 3.32 7.85
CA ALA A 93 3.69 2.08 8.14
C ALA A 93 2.34 2.42 8.78
N ASN A 94 1.26 2.30 8.01
CA ASN A 94 -0.10 2.63 8.45
C ASN A 94 -0.85 1.37 8.88
N PRO A 95 -1.15 1.18 10.17
CA PRO A 95 -1.86 0.00 10.68
C PRO A 95 -3.38 0.06 10.47
N ASN A 96 -3.91 1.18 9.98
CA ASN A 96 -5.33 1.36 9.72
C ASN A 96 -5.56 2.14 8.41
N PRO A 97 -5.13 1.58 7.25
CA PRO A 97 -5.35 2.23 5.97
C PRO A 97 -6.83 2.23 5.59
N GLN A 98 -7.20 3.15 4.68
CA GLN A 98 -8.52 3.15 4.05
C GLN A 98 -8.73 1.82 3.30
N ILE A 99 -9.86 1.16 3.58
CA ILE A 99 -10.23 -0.13 2.99
C ILE A 99 -11.55 -0.09 2.21
N ALA A 100 -12.09 1.10 1.95
CA ALA A 100 -13.33 1.23 1.17
C ALA A 100 -13.16 0.62 -0.23
N ASP A 101 -14.27 0.22 -0.83
CA ASP A 101 -14.28 -0.24 -2.22
C ASP A 101 -13.76 0.86 -3.15
N GLN A 102 -12.97 0.48 -4.16
CA GLN A 102 -12.30 1.38 -5.11
C GLN A 102 -11.17 2.25 -4.50
N GLU A 103 -10.75 1.97 -3.27
CA GLU A 103 -9.54 2.54 -2.69
C GLU A 103 -8.33 1.61 -2.91
N ASP A 104 -7.13 2.17 -2.87
CA ASP A 104 -5.88 1.49 -3.23
C ASP A 104 -5.70 0.12 -2.57
N PHE A 105 -6.09 -0.03 -1.29
CA PHE A 105 -5.94 -1.30 -0.58
C PHE A 105 -6.87 -2.37 -1.13
N ALA A 106 -8.12 -2.01 -1.41
CA ALA A 106 -9.13 -2.91 -1.99
C ALA A 106 -8.77 -3.26 -3.44
N ASP A 107 -8.36 -2.27 -4.24
CA ASP A 107 -7.97 -2.47 -5.63
C ASP A 107 -6.71 -3.32 -5.77
N SER A 108 -5.72 -3.13 -4.90
CA SER A 108 -4.52 -3.98 -4.81
C SER A 108 -4.86 -5.43 -4.47
N ALA A 109 -5.83 -5.66 -3.56
CA ALA A 109 -6.33 -7.00 -3.24
C ALA A 109 -7.07 -7.64 -4.43
N LYS A 110 -7.96 -6.86 -5.08
CA LYS A 110 -8.73 -7.27 -6.25
C LYS A 110 -7.82 -7.67 -7.41
N HIS A 111 -6.73 -6.94 -7.63
CA HIS A 111 -5.72 -7.27 -8.63
C HIS A 111 -5.04 -8.62 -8.36
N CYS A 112 -5.01 -9.08 -7.11
CA CYS A 112 -4.56 -10.41 -6.70
C CYS A 112 -5.68 -11.47 -6.69
N GLY A 113 -6.86 -11.17 -7.24
CA GLY A 113 -8.00 -12.11 -7.29
C GLY A 113 -8.79 -12.20 -5.97
N VAL A 114 -8.61 -11.25 -5.06
CA VAL A 114 -9.38 -11.15 -3.80
C VAL A 114 -10.40 -10.02 -3.96
N ASP A 115 -11.67 -10.38 -4.22
CA ASP A 115 -12.73 -9.39 -4.33
C ASP A 115 -13.00 -8.67 -3.00
N TYR A 116 -13.79 -7.61 -3.05
CA TYR A 116 -14.02 -6.75 -1.90
C TYR A 116 -14.70 -7.46 -0.73
N GLU A 117 -15.69 -8.31 -1.01
CA GLU A 117 -16.37 -9.08 0.04
C GLU A 117 -15.41 -10.07 0.71
N ALA A 118 -14.62 -10.82 -0.08
CA ALA A 118 -13.61 -11.74 0.44
C ALA A 118 -12.53 -11.01 1.24
N LEU A 119 -12.15 -9.78 0.85
CA LEU A 119 -11.24 -8.94 1.60
C LEU A 119 -11.81 -8.60 2.98
N LEU A 120 -13.06 -8.13 3.06
CA LEU A 120 -13.72 -7.79 4.31
C LEU A 120 -13.87 -9.01 5.23
N GLN A 121 -14.31 -10.14 4.69
CA GLN A 121 -14.41 -11.40 5.43
C GLN A 121 -13.06 -11.83 6.01
N LYS A 122 -11.99 -11.66 5.25
CA LYS A 122 -10.63 -11.97 5.69
C LYS A 122 -10.18 -11.06 6.84
N ILE A 123 -10.44 -9.76 6.75
CA ILE A 123 -10.11 -8.78 7.80
C ILE A 123 -10.88 -9.12 9.09
N ILE A 124 -12.20 -9.36 9.00
CA ILE A 124 -13.04 -9.77 10.14
C ILE A 124 -12.50 -11.06 10.75
N GLY A 125 -12.23 -12.06 9.92
CA GLY A 125 -11.69 -13.34 10.38
C GLY A 125 -10.32 -13.24 11.07
N LEU A 126 -9.49 -12.27 10.71
CA LEU A 126 -8.24 -11.99 11.40
C LEU A 126 -8.48 -11.31 12.75
N GLY A 127 -9.42 -10.36 12.82
CA GLY A 127 -9.81 -9.70 14.06
C GLY A 127 -10.38 -10.69 15.08
N LEU A 128 -11.28 -11.58 14.68
CA LEU A 128 -11.86 -12.61 15.54
C LEU A 128 -10.81 -13.59 16.11
N ARG A 129 -9.70 -13.79 15.40
CA ARG A 129 -8.59 -14.67 15.80
C ARG A 129 -7.43 -13.92 16.46
N TYR A 130 -7.56 -12.61 16.61
CA TYR A 130 -6.55 -11.81 17.29
C TYR A 130 -6.49 -12.16 18.77
N ARG A 131 -5.30 -12.48 19.28
CA ARG A 131 -5.05 -12.73 20.71
C ARG A 131 -3.96 -11.77 21.17
N THR A 132 -4.24 -10.97 22.17
CA THR A 132 -3.26 -10.17 22.89
C THR A 132 -2.35 -11.08 23.71
N GLY A 133 -1.02 -10.97 23.55
CA GLY A 133 -0.06 -11.65 24.43
C GLY A 133 0.28 -13.10 24.09
N ALA A 134 0.28 -13.45 22.82
CA ALA A 134 0.86 -14.71 22.35
C ALA A 134 2.21 -14.48 21.68
#